data_194ecd0597f1d15673e6075a2301edb9
#
_entry.id   194ecd0597f1d15673e6075a2301edb9
#
_cell.length_a   1.000
_cell.length_b   1.000
_cell.length_c   1.000
_cell.angle_alpha   90.00
_cell.angle_beta   90.00
_cell.angle_gamma   90.00
#
_symmetry.space_group_name_H-M   'P 1'
#
loop_
_entity.id
_entity.type
_entity.pdbx_description
1 polymer ?
#
loop_
_entity_poly.entity_id
_entity_poly.type
_entity_poly.pdbx_seq_one_letter_code
_entity_poly.pdbx_strand_id
1 'polypeptide(L)' 'ADGLDFDEIKIDRIFIANIDDPVKRALLVSVVKGLRGTGKPLVFEGVETPGQFEFVRSLGPGYLV' A
#
# COMPACT_ATOMS: atom_id res chain seq x y z
N ALA A 1 -1.96 -16.95 19.65
CA ALA A 1 -1.83 -16.20 19.51
C ALA A 1 -2.03 -14.90 20.09
N ASP A 2 -1.38 -14.27 20.28
CA ASP A 2 -1.43 -13.06 20.86
C ASP A 2 -1.57 -12.06 19.81
N GLY A 3 -1.38 -10.87 20.07
CA GLY A 3 -1.57 -9.79 19.18
C GLY A 3 -0.61 -9.77 18.02
N LEU A 4 0.37 -10.62 18.04
CA LEU A 4 1.35 -10.61 16.98
C LEU A 4 0.78 -11.08 15.66
N ASP A 5 -0.29 -11.85 15.72
CA ASP A 5 -0.92 -12.35 14.51
C ASP A 5 -1.63 -11.25 13.76
N PHE A 6 -1.83 -10.13 14.38
CA PHE A 6 -2.55 -9.03 13.75
C PHE A 6 -1.65 -7.97 13.19
N ASP A 7 -0.35 -8.23 13.20
CA ASP A 7 0.56 -7.24 12.66
C ASP A 7 0.21 -6.98 11.21
N GLU A 8 0.05 -5.73 10.90
CA GLU A 8 -0.21 -5.29 9.55
C GLU A 8 0.78 -4.19 9.22
N ILE A 9 1.00 -3.97 7.95
CA ILE A 9 1.88 -2.92 7.49
C ILE A 9 1.03 -1.83 6.89
N LYS A 10 1.11 -0.65 7.47
CA LYS A 10 0.35 0.50 6.99
C LYS A 10 1.19 1.30 6.02
N ILE A 11 0.63 1.54 4.84
CA ILE A 11 1.26 2.38 3.83
C ILE A 11 0.69 3.78 4.04
N ASP A 12 1.55 4.69 4.48
CA ASP A 12 1.13 6.04 4.84
C ASP A 12 0.56 6.77 3.64
N ARG A 13 -0.38 7.68 3.93
CA ARG A 13 -1.06 8.45 2.87
C ARG A 13 -0.11 9.24 1.98
N ILE A 14 1.04 9.58 2.47
CA ILE A 14 1.97 10.38 1.69
C ILE A 14 2.42 9.63 0.43
N PHE A 15 2.50 8.31 0.51
CA PHE A 15 2.87 7.50 -0.64
C PHE A 15 1.76 7.52 -1.69
N ILE A 16 0.51 7.49 -1.23
CA ILE A 16 -0.64 7.49 -2.13
C ILE A 16 -0.81 8.86 -2.77
N ALA A 17 -0.55 9.92 -2.03
CA ALA A 17 -0.69 11.28 -2.53
C ALA A 17 0.27 11.58 -3.68
N ASN A 18 1.37 10.84 -3.77
CA ASN A 18 2.43 11.13 -4.74
C ASN A 18 2.48 10.17 -5.91
N ILE A 19 1.43 9.40 -6.15
CA ILE A 19 1.46 8.39 -7.22
C ILE A 19 1.53 8.99 -8.62
N ASP A 20 1.26 10.29 -8.76
CA ASP A 20 1.38 10.94 -10.06
C ASP A 20 2.83 11.23 -10.43
N ASP A 21 3.72 11.19 -9.47
CA ASP A 21 5.15 11.34 -9.72
C ASP A 21 5.71 9.98 -10.13
N PRO A 22 6.25 9.86 -11.35
CA PRO A 22 6.70 8.55 -11.85
C PRO A 22 7.77 7.89 -10.97
N VAL A 23 8.67 8.69 -10.41
CA VAL A 23 9.74 8.15 -9.57
C VAL A 23 9.17 7.62 -8.25
N LYS A 24 8.32 8.42 -7.62
CA LYS A 24 7.71 8.02 -6.35
C LYS A 24 6.76 6.84 -6.54
N ARG A 25 6.06 6.83 -7.66
CA ARG A 25 5.19 5.71 -8.00
C ARG A 25 5.98 4.42 -8.15
N ALA A 26 7.10 4.47 -8.87
CA ALA A 26 7.95 3.30 -9.05
C ALA A 26 8.52 2.81 -7.73
N LEU A 27 8.88 3.76 -6.85
CA LEU A 27 9.38 3.42 -5.54
C LEU A 27 8.31 2.68 -4.73
N LEU A 28 7.08 3.19 -4.75
CA LEU A 28 6.00 2.54 -4.01
C LEU A 28 5.75 1.13 -4.54
N VAL A 29 5.78 0.95 -5.85
CA VAL A 29 5.61 -0.38 -6.43
C VAL A 29 6.67 -1.34 -5.89
N SER A 30 7.92 -0.90 -5.85
CA SER A 30 9.03 -1.71 -5.35
C SER A 30 8.87 -2.05 -3.88
N VAL A 31 8.47 -1.05 -3.09
CA VAL A 31 8.26 -1.24 -1.66
C VAL A 31 7.16 -2.26 -1.41
N VAL A 32 6.04 -2.12 -2.13
CA VAL A 32 4.91 -3.04 -1.96
C VAL A 32 5.31 -4.46 -2.31
N LYS A 33 6.07 -4.63 -3.40
CA LYS A 33 6.53 -5.96 -3.76
C LYS A 33 7.38 -6.59 -2.66
N GLY A 34 8.28 -5.80 -2.08
CA GLY A 34 9.10 -6.28 -0.98
C GLY A 34 8.28 -6.63 0.25
N LEU A 35 7.31 -5.79 0.58
CA LEU A 35 6.49 -6.00 1.76
C LEU A 35 5.58 -7.22 1.62
N ARG A 36 5.14 -7.52 0.42
CA ARG A 36 4.30 -8.71 0.21
C ARG A 36 5.05 -9.99 0.55
N GLY A 37 6.37 -9.97 0.45
CA GLY A 37 7.17 -11.13 0.83
C GLY A 37 7.10 -11.45 2.31
N THR A 38 6.64 -10.52 3.14
CA THR A 38 6.51 -10.76 4.58
C THR A 38 5.29 -11.59 4.93
N GLY A 39 4.33 -11.70 4.03
CA GLY A 39 3.06 -12.38 4.31
C GLY A 39 2.11 -11.58 5.17
N LYS A 40 2.46 -10.36 5.55
CA LYS A 40 1.61 -9.53 6.39
C LYS A 40 0.61 -8.75 5.56
N PRO A 41 -0.58 -8.47 6.11
CA PRO A 41 -1.55 -7.65 5.40
C PRO A 41 -1.03 -6.23 5.20
N LEU A 42 -1.34 -5.66 4.06
CA LEU A 42 -0.99 -4.27 3.76
C LEU A 42 -2.24 -3.42 3.84
N VAL A 43 -2.13 -2.28 4.51
CA VAL A 43 -3.24 -1.33 4.66
C VAL A 43 -2.81 -0.03 4.02
N PHE A 44 -3.56 0.40 3.01
CA PHE A 44 -3.25 1.62 2.28
C PHE A 44 -4.10 2.76 2.80
N GLU A 45 -3.45 3.78 3.35
CA GLU A 45 -4.14 4.92 3.91
C GLU A 45 -4.23 6.07 2.92
N GLY A 46 -5.32 6.82 3.00
CA GLY A 46 -5.44 8.05 2.21
C GLY A 46 -5.80 7.86 0.77
N VAL A 47 -6.48 6.76 0.42
CA VAL A 47 -6.98 6.57 -0.94
C VAL A 47 -8.26 7.39 -1.06
N GLU A 48 -8.19 8.48 -1.85
CA GLU A 48 -9.27 9.45 -1.93
C GLU A 48 -9.81 9.67 -3.33
N THR A 49 -9.09 9.25 -4.36
CA THR A 49 -9.51 9.49 -5.73
C THR A 49 -9.65 8.18 -6.48
N PRO A 50 -10.45 8.17 -7.55
CA PRO A 50 -10.56 6.97 -8.39
C PRO A 50 -9.22 6.51 -8.95
N GLY A 51 -8.36 7.45 -9.33
CA GLY A 51 -7.04 7.09 -9.84
C GLY A 51 -6.18 6.42 -8.81
N GLN A 52 -6.23 6.91 -7.58
CA GLN A 52 -5.50 6.29 -6.48
C GLN A 52 -6.04 4.89 -6.20
N PHE A 53 -7.36 4.75 -6.20
CA PHE A 53 -7.98 3.45 -5.96
C PHE A 53 -7.55 2.44 -7.02
N GLU A 54 -7.60 2.83 -8.28
CA GLU A 54 -7.22 1.92 -9.35
C GLU A 54 -5.75 1.54 -9.26
N PHE A 55 -4.89 2.48 -8.92
CA PHE A 55 -3.48 2.19 -8.77
C PHE A 55 -3.24 1.18 -7.64
N VAL A 56 -3.84 1.42 -6.47
CA VAL A 56 -3.67 0.53 -5.33
C VAL A 56 -4.22 -0.86 -5.66
N ARG A 57 -5.36 -0.90 -6.33
CA ARG A 57 -5.96 -2.18 -6.73
C ARG A 57 -5.03 -2.97 -7.64
N SER A 58 -4.30 -2.28 -8.50
CA SER A 58 -3.37 -2.93 -9.42
C SER A 58 -2.18 -3.56 -8.71
N LEU A 59 -1.91 -3.15 -7.49
CA LEU A 59 -0.80 -3.68 -6.70
C LEU A 59 -1.11 -5.03 -6.04
N GLY A 60 -2.35 -5.47 -6.11
CA GLY A 60 -2.77 -6.73 -5.52
C GLY A 60 -3.62 -6.53 -4.27
N PRO A 61 -3.90 -7.60 -3.53
CA PRO A 61 -4.79 -7.52 -2.37
C PRO A 61 -4.26 -6.59 -1.29
N GLY A 62 -5.17 -5.89 -0.63
CA GLY A 62 -4.85 -5.01 0.47
C GLY A 62 -6.12 -4.41 1.03
N TYR A 63 -6.00 -3.63 2.09
CA TYR A 63 -7.12 -2.95 2.71
C TYR A 63 -6.98 -1.46 2.48
N LEU A 64 -8.12 -0.80 2.25
CA LEU A 64 -8.15 0.64 2.03
C LEU A 64 -8.73 1.33 3.26
N VAL A 65 -8.09 2.39 3.64
CA VAL A 65 -8.55 3.16 4.79
C VAL A 65 -8.61 4.65 4.45
#